data_32fe9c92abb561691951e61c683b78ad
#
_entry.id   32fe9c92abb561691951e61c683b78ad
#
_cell.length_a   1.000
_cell.length_b   1.000
_cell.length_c   1.000
_cell.angle_alpha   90.00
_cell.angle_beta   90.00
_cell.angle_gamma   90.00
#
_symmetry.space_group_name_H-M   'P 1'
#
loop_
_entity.id
_entity.type
_entity.pdbx_description
1 polymer ?
#
loop_
_entity_poly.entity_id
_entity_poly.type
_entity_poly.pdbx_seq_one_letter_code
_entity_poly.pdbx_strand_id
1 'polypeptide(L)'
;MISSRSVPLRAVAGVAVAALALTGCSNRPSDGIRAGDSVVSMKTVDQTTKDCAKYVQNPNMPANQVVATALAQGAVADEVLRRTNRSVSHDELTKIGEMNRMDVLIKDPKCRVLSDSVSKLVYIATNDGQDK
;
A
#
# COMPACT_ATOMS: atom_id res chain seq x y z
N MET A 1 -28.01 -42.24 -13.22
CA MET A 1 -27.02 -41.40 -13.91
C MET A 1 -26.37 -40.50 -12.91
N ILE A 2 -25.12 -40.76 -12.60
CA ILE A 2 -24.34 -39.92 -11.68
C ILE A 2 -23.75 -38.81 -12.51
N SER A 3 -24.32 -37.61 -12.41
CA SER A 3 -23.74 -36.42 -12.95
C SER A 3 -22.59 -35.99 -12.04
N SER A 4 -21.38 -36.37 -12.38
CA SER A 4 -20.21 -35.84 -11.72
C SER A 4 -20.09 -34.37 -12.12
N ARG A 5 -20.65 -33.51 -11.29
CA ARG A 5 -20.33 -32.08 -11.34
C ARG A 5 -18.88 -31.92 -10.89
N SER A 6 -18.00 -31.85 -11.85
CA SER A 6 -16.65 -31.40 -11.61
C SER A 6 -16.72 -30.00 -11.02
N VAL A 7 -16.53 -29.93 -9.71
CA VAL A 7 -16.30 -28.65 -9.03
C VAL A 7 -15.08 -28.02 -9.65
N PRO A 8 -15.17 -26.81 -10.21
CA PRO A 8 -14.03 -26.22 -10.88
C PRO A 8 -12.90 -26.00 -9.86
N LEU A 9 -11.80 -26.67 -10.08
CA LEU A 9 -10.56 -26.55 -9.30
C LEU A 9 -10.03 -25.09 -9.24
N ARG A 10 -10.64 -24.20 -10.02
CA ARG A 10 -10.22 -22.79 -10.12
C ARG A 10 -10.45 -21.94 -8.86
N ALA A 11 -11.44 -22.33 -8.03
CA ALA A 11 -11.73 -21.58 -6.80
C ALA A 11 -10.71 -21.86 -5.67
N VAL A 12 -10.05 -23.03 -5.69
CA VAL A 12 -9.08 -23.42 -4.66
C VAL A 12 -7.70 -22.77 -4.90
N ALA A 13 -7.35 -22.54 -6.16
CA ALA A 13 -6.06 -21.90 -6.52
C ALA A 13 -5.99 -20.42 -6.10
N GLY A 14 -7.12 -19.69 -6.11
CA GLY A 14 -7.15 -18.28 -5.72
C GLY A 14 -6.92 -18.06 -4.23
N VAL A 15 -7.44 -18.95 -3.39
CA VAL A 15 -7.27 -18.87 -1.93
C VAL A 15 -5.85 -19.23 -1.51
N ALA A 16 -5.24 -20.21 -2.17
CA ALA A 16 -3.85 -20.61 -1.89
C ALA A 16 -2.84 -19.51 -2.23
N VAL A 17 -3.06 -18.75 -3.32
CA VAL A 17 -2.19 -17.64 -3.71
C VAL A 17 -2.30 -16.47 -2.73
N ALA A 18 -3.50 -16.16 -2.25
CA ALA A 18 -3.70 -15.12 -1.24
C ALA A 18 -3.05 -15.49 0.11
N ALA A 19 -3.13 -16.76 0.52
CA ALA A 19 -2.49 -17.26 1.74
C ALA A 19 -0.96 -17.22 1.65
N LEU A 20 -0.39 -17.52 0.49
CA LEU A 20 1.07 -17.45 0.26
C LEU A 20 1.59 -16.00 0.27
N ALA A 21 0.80 -15.03 -0.22
CA ALA A 21 1.14 -13.63 -0.15
C ALA A 21 1.18 -13.10 1.30
N LEU A 22 0.29 -13.59 2.17
CA LEU A 22 0.26 -13.24 3.60
C LEU A 22 1.38 -13.90 4.40
N THR A 23 1.77 -15.14 4.07
CA THR A 23 2.88 -15.82 4.75
C THR A 23 4.26 -15.30 4.34
N GLY A 24 4.40 -14.71 3.14
CA GLY A 24 5.63 -14.05 2.68
C GLY A 24 6.01 -12.80 3.47
N CYS A 25 5.06 -12.17 4.18
CA CYS A 25 5.30 -10.98 5.00
C CYS A 25 5.91 -11.28 6.38
N SER A 26 5.93 -12.54 6.85
CA SER A 26 6.28 -12.89 8.22
C SER A 26 7.70 -13.41 8.42
N ASN A 27 8.48 -13.65 7.35
CA ASN A 27 9.71 -14.44 7.44
C ASN A 27 10.96 -13.65 7.86
N ARG A 28 10.94 -12.31 7.89
CA ARG A 28 12.06 -11.49 8.33
C ARG A 28 11.59 -10.19 8.96
N PRO A 29 11.33 -10.16 10.30
CA PRO A 29 10.87 -8.94 10.97
C PRO A 29 11.86 -7.77 10.88
N SER A 30 13.16 -8.04 10.68
CA SER A 30 14.20 -7.01 10.49
C SER A 30 14.16 -6.30 9.14
N ASP A 31 13.58 -6.93 8.10
CA ASP A 31 13.56 -6.38 6.74
C ASP A 31 12.41 -5.38 6.52
N GLY A 32 11.47 -5.26 7.46
CA GLY A 32 10.35 -4.34 7.38
C GLY A 32 9.21 -4.86 6.51
N ILE A 33 8.63 -3.97 5.71
CA ILE A 33 7.46 -4.22 4.88
C ILE A 33 7.94 -4.54 3.46
N ARG A 34 7.47 -5.65 2.91
CA ARG A 34 7.81 -6.05 1.55
C ARG A 34 6.56 -6.29 0.71
N ALA A 35 6.51 -5.69 -0.48
CA ALA A 35 5.50 -5.94 -1.50
C ALA A 35 6.22 -6.20 -2.84
N GLY A 36 6.33 -7.47 -3.22
CA GLY A 36 7.15 -7.85 -4.39
C GLY A 36 8.59 -7.39 -4.23
N ASP A 37 9.06 -6.55 -5.16
CA ASP A 37 10.40 -5.97 -5.14
C ASP A 37 10.48 -4.67 -4.31
N SER A 38 9.34 -4.11 -3.90
CA SER A 38 9.27 -2.91 -3.08
C SER A 38 9.47 -3.25 -1.60
N VAL A 39 10.45 -2.62 -0.97
CA VAL A 39 10.80 -2.86 0.44
C VAL A 39 10.83 -1.53 1.20
N VAL A 40 10.17 -1.50 2.37
CA VAL A 40 10.25 -0.41 3.33
C VAL A 40 10.88 -0.95 4.60
N SER A 41 12.06 -0.45 4.96
CA SER A 41 12.77 -0.90 6.15
C SER A 41 12.06 -0.48 7.44
N MET A 42 12.22 -1.24 8.53
CA MET A 42 11.73 -0.84 9.84
C MET A 42 12.34 0.47 10.32
N LYS A 43 13.58 0.75 9.95
CA LYS A 43 14.22 2.03 10.22
C LYS A 43 13.47 3.19 9.57
N THR A 44 13.01 3.02 8.34
CA THR A 44 12.18 4.02 7.65
C THR A 44 10.84 4.21 8.35
N VAL A 45 10.17 3.13 8.77
CA VAL A 45 8.92 3.20 9.54
C VAL A 45 9.13 3.98 10.83
N ASP A 46 10.16 3.65 11.60
CA ASP A 46 10.45 4.30 12.88
C ASP A 46 10.79 5.79 12.70
N GLN A 47 11.62 6.11 11.72
CA GLN A 47 11.99 7.50 11.44
C GLN A 47 10.79 8.32 10.97
N THR A 48 10.00 7.80 10.04
CA THR A 48 8.78 8.46 9.57
C THR A 48 7.77 8.63 10.70
N THR A 49 7.65 7.64 11.58
CA THR A 49 6.79 7.76 12.76
C THR A 49 7.22 8.90 13.67
N LYS A 50 8.52 9.02 13.97
CA LYS A 50 9.05 10.12 14.78
C LYS A 50 8.78 11.48 14.17
N ASP A 51 9.03 11.62 12.88
CA ASP A 51 8.89 12.88 12.17
C ASP A 51 7.42 13.31 11.99
N CYS A 52 6.51 12.34 11.86
CA CYS A 52 5.13 12.59 11.39
C CYS A 52 4.04 12.27 12.42
N ALA A 53 4.38 11.77 13.61
CA ALA A 53 3.40 11.38 14.63
C ALA A 53 2.38 12.48 14.95
N LYS A 54 2.82 13.74 14.95
CA LYS A 54 1.95 14.92 15.19
C LYS A 54 0.82 15.09 14.17
N TYR A 55 0.98 14.55 12.96
CA TYR A 55 0.00 14.68 11.88
C TYR A 55 -0.93 13.47 11.75
N VAL A 56 -0.54 12.33 12.32
CA VAL A 56 -1.24 11.05 12.12
C VAL A 56 -1.88 10.52 13.40
N GLN A 57 -2.28 11.42 14.28
CA GLN A 57 -2.93 11.07 15.54
C GLN A 57 -4.30 10.43 15.28
N ASN A 58 -4.48 9.23 15.81
CA ASN A 58 -5.74 8.50 15.76
C ASN A 58 -6.01 7.91 17.15
N PRO A 59 -7.19 8.16 17.77
CA PRO A 59 -7.48 7.66 19.11
C PRO A 59 -7.54 6.12 19.19
N ASN A 60 -7.77 5.45 18.06
CA ASN A 60 -7.96 4.00 18.00
C ASN A 60 -6.72 3.24 17.47
N MET A 61 -5.67 3.96 17.06
CA MET A 61 -4.51 3.33 16.42
C MET A 61 -3.22 4.10 16.74
N PRO A 62 -2.17 3.43 17.22
CA PRO A 62 -0.88 4.08 17.48
C PRO A 62 -0.27 4.66 16.20
N ALA A 63 0.47 5.75 16.32
CA ALA A 63 1.07 6.44 15.19
C ALA A 63 1.98 5.55 14.33
N ASN A 64 2.76 4.67 14.94
CA ASN A 64 3.61 3.71 14.23
C ASN A 64 2.80 2.75 13.35
N GLN A 65 1.63 2.34 13.79
CA GLN A 65 0.75 1.47 13.02
C GLN A 65 0.11 2.22 11.84
N VAL A 66 -0.30 3.47 12.05
CA VAL A 66 -0.82 4.34 10.96
C VAL A 66 0.26 4.53 9.89
N VAL A 67 1.47 4.88 10.31
CA VAL A 67 2.61 5.09 9.40
C VAL A 67 2.96 3.79 8.67
N ALA A 68 3.09 2.68 9.39
CA ALA A 68 3.40 1.38 8.77
C ALA A 68 2.34 0.98 7.73
N THR A 69 1.07 1.18 8.03
CA THR A 69 -0.03 0.90 7.11
C THR A 69 0.06 1.76 5.85
N ALA A 70 0.28 3.07 6.00
CA ALA A 70 0.41 3.97 4.85
C ALA A 70 1.62 3.61 3.97
N LEU A 71 2.77 3.32 4.57
CA LEU A 71 3.97 2.91 3.84
C LEU A 71 3.79 1.55 3.15
N ALA A 72 3.08 0.61 3.79
CA ALA A 72 2.72 -0.68 3.18
C ALA A 72 1.82 -0.49 1.95
N GLN A 73 0.84 0.38 2.05
CA GLN A 73 -0.04 0.74 0.92
C GLN A 73 0.77 1.35 -0.23
N GLY A 74 1.73 2.22 0.08
CA GLY A 74 2.66 2.78 -0.90
C GLY A 74 3.50 1.71 -1.60
N ALA A 75 4.05 0.77 -0.85
CA ALA A 75 4.85 -0.33 -1.40
C ALA A 75 4.02 -1.22 -2.33
N VAL A 76 2.79 -1.55 -1.95
CA VAL A 76 1.85 -2.30 -2.81
C VAL A 76 1.52 -1.51 -4.07
N ALA A 77 1.23 -0.22 -3.93
CA ALA A 77 0.92 0.64 -5.07
C ALA A 77 2.11 0.74 -6.05
N ASP A 78 3.33 0.91 -5.54
CA ASP A 78 4.55 0.94 -6.36
C ASP A 78 4.73 -0.36 -7.15
N GLU A 79 4.49 -1.50 -6.52
CA GLU A 79 4.58 -2.81 -7.16
C GLU A 79 3.51 -2.98 -8.26
N VAL A 80 2.27 -2.56 -8.01
CA VAL A 80 1.20 -2.59 -9.01
C VAL A 80 1.54 -1.70 -10.20
N LEU A 81 1.98 -0.47 -9.97
CA LEU A 81 2.38 0.46 -11.03
C LEU A 81 3.52 -0.11 -11.86
N ARG A 82 4.53 -0.69 -11.21
CA ARG A 82 5.66 -1.33 -11.89
C ARG A 82 5.20 -2.49 -12.77
N ARG A 83 4.36 -3.39 -12.25
CA ARG A 83 3.87 -4.58 -12.98
C ARG A 83 2.95 -4.21 -14.14
N THR A 84 2.22 -3.13 -14.03
CA THR A 84 1.32 -2.63 -15.08
C THR A 84 1.99 -1.64 -16.03
N ASN A 85 3.29 -1.39 -15.84
CA ASN A 85 4.07 -0.42 -16.62
C ASN A 85 3.41 0.97 -16.64
N ARG A 86 2.84 1.37 -15.51
CA ARG A 86 2.22 2.69 -15.31
C ARG A 86 3.04 3.54 -14.35
N SER A 87 2.93 4.84 -14.49
CA SER A 87 3.52 5.81 -13.59
C SER A 87 2.50 6.89 -13.25
N VAL A 88 2.68 7.53 -12.11
CA VAL A 88 1.89 8.67 -11.68
C VAL A 88 2.81 9.85 -11.42
N SER A 89 2.46 11.03 -11.92
CA SER A 89 3.27 12.23 -11.76
C SER A 89 3.19 12.77 -10.33
N HIS A 90 4.21 13.52 -9.94
CA HIS A 90 4.23 14.24 -8.67
C HIS A 90 3.04 15.20 -8.51
N ASP A 91 2.67 15.89 -9.58
CA ASP A 91 1.54 16.81 -9.58
C ASP A 91 0.20 16.10 -9.37
N GLU A 92 0.01 14.93 -9.97
CA GLU A 92 -1.19 14.11 -9.73
C GLU A 92 -1.26 13.63 -8.29
N LEU A 93 -0.15 13.16 -7.72
CA LEU A 93 -0.10 12.75 -6.31
C LEU A 93 -0.44 13.92 -5.38
N THR A 94 0.07 15.11 -5.69
CA THR A 94 -0.25 16.34 -4.94
C THR A 94 -1.74 16.64 -4.99
N LYS A 95 -2.35 16.64 -6.17
CA LYS A 95 -3.80 16.88 -6.33
C LYS A 95 -4.65 15.86 -5.58
N ILE A 96 -4.30 14.59 -5.68
CA ILE A 96 -5.00 13.52 -4.94
C ILE A 96 -4.87 13.74 -3.43
N GLY A 97 -3.67 14.07 -2.97
CA GLY A 97 -3.42 14.36 -1.56
C GLY A 97 -4.23 15.55 -1.04
N GLU A 98 -4.29 16.63 -1.80
CA GLU A 98 -5.11 17.81 -1.48
C GLU A 98 -6.60 17.48 -1.43
N MET A 99 -7.12 16.74 -2.40
CA MET A 99 -8.52 16.28 -2.39
C MET A 99 -8.85 15.40 -1.18
N ASN A 100 -7.88 14.67 -0.66
CA ASN A 100 -8.01 13.82 0.53
C ASN A 100 -7.61 14.53 1.84
N ARG A 101 -7.46 15.86 1.82
CA ARG A 101 -7.15 16.70 2.98
C ARG A 101 -5.83 16.36 3.67
N MET A 102 -4.84 15.95 2.88
CA MET A 102 -3.49 15.62 3.36
C MET A 102 -2.50 16.79 3.22
N ASP A 103 -2.99 18.03 3.16
CA ASP A 103 -2.19 19.24 2.93
C ASP A 103 -1.02 19.38 3.90
N VAL A 104 -1.24 19.07 5.17
CA VAL A 104 -0.20 19.17 6.21
C VAL A 104 0.95 18.19 5.98
N LEU A 105 0.66 17.00 5.44
CA LEU A 105 1.67 16.02 5.07
C LEU A 105 2.43 16.43 3.82
N ILE A 106 1.72 16.98 2.84
CA ILE A 106 2.30 17.45 1.57
C ILE A 106 3.31 18.58 1.80
N LYS A 107 3.02 19.49 2.72
CA LYS A 107 3.85 20.65 3.03
C LYS A 107 5.11 20.31 3.84
N ASP A 108 5.12 19.19 4.54
CA ASP A 108 6.26 18.72 5.30
C ASP A 108 7.07 17.71 4.46
N PRO A 109 8.30 18.06 4.01
CA PRO A 109 9.08 17.18 3.15
C PRO A 109 9.37 15.80 3.74
N LYS A 110 9.43 15.68 5.08
CA LYS A 110 9.66 14.40 5.77
C LYS A 110 8.41 13.53 5.81
N CYS A 111 7.22 14.14 5.75
CA CYS A 111 5.95 13.47 5.90
C CYS A 111 5.19 13.28 4.57
N ARG A 112 5.66 13.94 3.50
CA ARG A 112 5.06 13.83 2.18
C ARG A 112 4.96 12.39 1.67
N VAL A 113 5.91 11.54 2.04
CA VAL A 113 5.90 10.11 1.69
C VAL A 113 4.61 9.41 2.11
N LEU A 114 4.00 9.82 3.22
CA LEU A 114 2.72 9.27 3.68
C LEU A 114 1.57 9.67 2.76
N SER A 115 1.51 10.94 2.39
CA SER A 115 0.52 11.44 1.42
C SER A 115 0.69 10.76 0.07
N ASP A 116 1.91 10.68 -0.44
CA ASP A 116 2.21 10.06 -1.73
C ASP A 116 1.86 8.56 -1.74
N SER A 117 2.12 7.85 -0.65
CA SER A 117 1.79 6.43 -0.51
C SER A 117 0.28 6.18 -0.63
N VAL A 118 -0.51 6.93 0.11
CA VAL A 118 -1.97 6.84 0.06
C VAL A 118 -2.50 7.29 -1.31
N SER A 119 -1.96 8.37 -1.86
CA SER A 119 -2.39 8.93 -3.14
C SER A 119 -2.12 7.98 -4.32
N LYS A 120 -1.01 7.24 -4.30
CA LYS A 120 -0.74 6.20 -5.31
C LYS A 120 -1.81 5.09 -5.30
N LEU A 121 -2.22 4.66 -4.10
CA LEU A 121 -3.27 3.65 -3.98
C LEU A 121 -4.62 4.17 -4.49
N VAL A 122 -4.97 5.42 -4.14
CA VAL A 122 -6.17 6.08 -4.66
C VAL A 122 -6.12 6.21 -6.18
N TYR A 123 -4.97 6.62 -6.73
CA TYR A 123 -4.76 6.69 -8.18
C TYR A 123 -5.04 5.36 -8.88
N ILE A 124 -4.50 4.27 -8.37
CA ILE A 124 -4.73 2.92 -8.91
C ILE A 124 -6.22 2.57 -8.85
N ALA A 125 -6.84 2.75 -7.68
CA ALA A 125 -8.24 2.41 -7.47
C ALA A 125 -9.20 3.18 -8.39
N THR A 126 -8.88 4.44 -8.70
CA THR A 126 -9.72 5.28 -9.56
C THR A 126 -9.49 5.06 -11.05
N ASN A 127 -8.32 4.55 -11.45
CA ASN A 127 -7.96 4.37 -12.86
C ASN A 127 -8.06 2.92 -13.36
N ASP A 128 -8.20 1.93 -12.48
CA ASP A 128 -8.36 0.52 -12.88
C ASP A 128 -9.65 0.22 -13.67
N GLY A 129 -10.60 1.14 -13.65
CA GLY A 129 -11.86 1.02 -14.41
C GLY A 129 -11.83 1.64 -15.81
N GLN A 130 -10.78 2.37 -16.18
CA GLN A 130 -10.74 3.13 -17.44
C GLN A 130 -10.08 2.39 -18.61
N ASP A 131 -9.39 1.28 -18.35
CA ASP A 131 -8.68 0.48 -19.34
C ASP A 131 -9.51 -0.70 -19.89
N LYS A 132 -10.85 -0.60 -19.84
CA LYS A 132 -11.74 -1.63 -20.41
C LYS A 132 -12.47 -1.10 -21.62
#